data_8918a98ec8fbd22e820db670ee10939b
#
_entry.id   8918a98ec8fbd22e820db670ee10939b
#
_cell.length_a   1.000
_cell.length_b   1.000
_cell.length_c   1.000
_cell.angle_alpha   90.00
_cell.angle_beta   90.00
_cell.angle_gamma   90.00
#
_symmetry.space_group_name_H-M   'P 1'
#
loop_
_entity.id
_entity.type
_entity.pdbx_description
1 polymer ?
#
loop_
_entity_poly.entity_id
_entity_poly.type
_entity_poly.pdbx_seq_one_letter_code
_entity_poly.pdbx_strand_id
1 'polypeptide(L)'
;MRLSRREFVAAAAGAAALVGAPAVLRAQGKGKVRLAYLQLGWAATEIIHKEDLLGKHGWSTEYSIVPGSPVPLLNQLTSKNVDAIDMSFALAAKAFEDGAPIKVTGVAAAVLGAIVARPGAGISKVEDLKGRKVAAVVGTSTFFDIRALTLKGYGFDLQKDTQIVTATAPPDMVTLLGKGDVDAIIAWQPITDQVVLRGQGVYLAKQIDLWRKATARPTGFPVHVCYLVHNEFLGKNPAIAKDLNEAQKDAVEIWYSKPDRAVEIVADVTKLPPDVIKVAYRETVKMLYGLPEEQVDTLIVQLKINKEYGFLKSDIWDNPDRIRKEFFHRA
;
A
#
# COMPACT_ATOMS: atom_id res chain seq x y z
N MET A 1 -30.21 -12.07 72.22
CA MET A 1 -28.76 -11.88 72.09
C MET A 1 -28.53 -10.49 71.53
N ARG A 2 -28.09 -9.53 72.35
CA ARG A 2 -27.84 -8.14 71.90
C ARG A 2 -26.35 -8.01 71.51
N LEU A 3 -26.08 -7.79 70.25
CA LEU A 3 -24.74 -7.52 69.73
C LEU A 3 -24.22 -6.20 70.34
N SER A 4 -22.97 -6.20 70.78
CA SER A 4 -22.35 -5.03 71.37
C SER A 4 -22.00 -4.00 70.30
N ARG A 5 -21.94 -2.69 70.63
CA ARG A 5 -21.54 -1.59 69.70
C ARG A 5 -20.21 -1.83 69.00
N ARG A 6 -19.31 -2.61 69.60
CA ARG A 6 -18.01 -2.95 68.94
C ARG A 6 -18.14 -3.97 67.84
N GLU A 7 -19.04 -4.92 67.93
CA GLU A 7 -19.27 -5.94 66.91
C GLU A 7 -20.02 -5.34 65.70
N PHE A 8 -20.86 -4.31 65.89
CA PHE A 8 -21.53 -3.61 64.83
C PHE A 8 -20.54 -2.73 63.99
N VAL A 9 -19.54 -2.12 64.66
CA VAL A 9 -18.52 -1.29 63.98
C VAL A 9 -17.54 -2.18 63.18
N ALA A 10 -17.23 -3.39 63.67
CA ALA A 10 -16.37 -4.32 62.95
C ALA A 10 -17.03 -4.94 61.72
N ALA A 11 -18.37 -5.17 61.77
CA ALA A 11 -19.14 -5.66 60.61
C ALA A 11 -19.35 -4.59 59.53
N ALA A 12 -19.46 -3.30 59.94
CA ALA A 12 -19.58 -2.18 58.97
C ALA A 12 -18.26 -1.83 58.30
N ALA A 13 -17.10 -2.05 58.94
CA ALA A 13 -15.78 -1.82 58.34
C ALA A 13 -15.39 -2.92 57.32
N GLY A 14 -15.93 -4.16 57.47
CA GLY A 14 -15.71 -5.25 56.53
C GLY A 14 -16.53 -5.14 55.25
N ALA A 15 -17.69 -4.48 55.29
CA ALA A 15 -18.56 -4.30 54.10
C ALA A 15 -18.18 -3.09 53.24
N ALA A 16 -17.45 -2.10 53.77
CA ALA A 16 -17.01 -0.91 53.02
C ALA A 16 -15.74 -1.13 52.21
N ALA A 17 -15.01 -2.21 52.40
CA ALA A 17 -13.78 -2.54 51.67
C ALA A 17 -14.01 -3.28 50.32
N LEU A 18 -15.28 -3.62 49.99
CA LEU A 18 -15.65 -4.32 48.76
C LEU A 18 -16.34 -3.43 47.71
N VAL A 19 -16.52 -2.12 47.97
CA VAL A 19 -17.15 -1.18 47.04
C VAL A 19 -16.23 -0.02 46.79
N GLY A 20 -15.13 -0.22 46.01
CA GLY A 20 -14.29 0.91 45.69
C GLY A 20 -12.96 0.66 45.04
N ALA A 21 -12.71 -0.52 44.48
CA ALA A 21 -11.71 -0.61 43.45
C ALA A 21 -12.40 -0.36 42.10
N PRO A 22 -12.14 0.75 41.37
CA PRO A 22 -12.48 0.76 39.99
C PRO A 22 -11.75 -0.43 39.39
N ALA A 23 -12.55 -1.44 38.93
CA ALA A 23 -12.03 -2.44 38.05
C ALA A 23 -11.55 -1.67 36.80
N VAL A 24 -10.31 -1.24 36.83
CA VAL A 24 -9.58 -0.96 35.60
C VAL A 24 -9.51 -2.30 34.91
N LEU A 25 -10.58 -2.62 34.15
CA LEU A 25 -10.52 -3.59 33.10
C LEU A 25 -9.44 -3.07 32.15
N ARG A 26 -8.18 -3.39 32.44
CA ARG A 26 -7.14 -3.41 31.43
C ARG A 26 -7.71 -4.35 30.37
N ALA A 27 -8.22 -3.79 29.29
CA ALA A 27 -8.51 -4.56 28.11
C ALA A 27 -7.25 -5.42 27.89
N GLN A 28 -7.40 -6.75 28.03
CA GLN A 28 -6.29 -7.65 27.74
C GLN A 28 -5.88 -7.33 26.30
N GLY A 29 -4.65 -6.85 26.12
CA GLY A 29 -4.15 -6.50 24.81
C GLY A 29 -4.28 -7.71 23.88
N LYS A 30 -4.65 -7.47 22.63
CA LYS A 30 -4.85 -8.53 21.62
C LYS A 30 -3.56 -9.30 21.29
N GLY A 31 -2.41 -8.80 21.72
CA GLY A 31 -1.10 -9.38 21.49
C GLY A 31 -0.11 -8.40 20.86
N LYS A 32 1.04 -8.92 20.45
CA LYS A 32 2.10 -8.16 19.79
C LYS A 32 2.05 -8.42 18.28
N VAL A 33 2.21 -7.37 17.48
CA VAL A 33 2.35 -7.45 16.02
C VAL A 33 3.58 -6.67 15.57
N ARG A 34 4.36 -7.25 14.65
CA ARG A 34 5.51 -6.61 14.00
C ARG A 34 5.06 -6.21 12.59
N LEU A 35 4.94 -4.90 12.37
CA LEU A 35 4.53 -4.33 11.09
C LEU A 35 5.71 -3.60 10.44
N ALA A 36 6.11 -4.03 9.25
CA ALA A 36 7.10 -3.32 8.46
C ALA A 36 6.48 -2.66 7.23
N TYR A 37 7.07 -1.55 6.79
CA TYR A 37 6.60 -0.82 5.61
C TYR A 37 7.75 -0.10 4.91
N LEU A 38 7.53 0.24 3.63
CA LEU A 38 8.53 0.94 2.84
C LEU A 38 8.53 2.45 3.12
N GLN A 39 9.71 3.05 3.13
CA GLN A 39 9.92 4.49 3.27
C GLN A 39 9.63 5.24 1.96
N LEU A 40 8.44 5.07 1.39
CA LEU A 40 8.10 5.58 0.07
C LEU A 40 6.96 6.61 0.07
N GLY A 41 6.17 6.71 1.14
CA GLY A 41 5.00 7.58 1.18
C GLY A 41 3.94 7.16 0.16
N TRP A 42 3.74 5.88 -0.06
CA TRP A 42 2.80 5.35 -1.04
C TRP A 42 1.48 4.84 -0.44
N ALA A 43 1.39 4.82 0.88
CA ALA A 43 0.21 4.42 1.64
C ALA A 43 0.08 5.31 2.87
N ALA A 44 -0.88 5.04 3.74
CA ALA A 44 -1.05 5.75 5.00
C ALA A 44 -0.39 5.02 6.19
N THR A 45 0.50 4.07 5.94
CA THR A 45 1.15 3.25 6.98
C THR A 45 2.04 4.08 7.90
N GLU A 46 2.63 5.17 7.40
CA GLU A 46 3.38 6.14 8.20
C GLU A 46 2.48 6.77 9.27
N ILE A 47 1.22 7.06 8.93
CA ILE A 47 0.23 7.63 9.87
C ILE A 47 -0.19 6.57 10.89
N ILE A 48 -0.42 5.32 10.46
CA ILE A 48 -0.70 4.20 11.37
C ILE A 48 0.38 4.10 12.43
N HIS A 49 1.65 4.16 12.02
CA HIS A 49 2.80 4.09 12.91
C HIS A 49 2.86 5.28 13.87
N LYS A 50 2.92 6.50 13.35
CA LYS A 50 3.17 7.71 14.14
C LYS A 50 2.02 8.09 15.07
N GLU A 51 0.80 7.71 14.75
CA GLU A 51 -0.40 7.92 15.57
C GLU A 51 -0.75 6.68 16.42
N ASP A 52 0.03 5.60 16.33
CA ASP A 52 -0.17 4.31 17.00
C ASP A 52 -1.60 3.79 16.84
N LEU A 53 -2.10 3.78 15.60
CA LEU A 53 -3.50 3.43 15.35
C LEU A 53 -3.79 1.97 15.65
N LEU A 54 -2.86 1.03 15.43
CA LEU A 54 -3.02 -0.36 15.86
C LEU A 54 -3.04 -0.48 17.39
N GLY A 55 -2.31 0.37 18.11
CA GLY A 55 -2.38 0.46 19.56
C GLY A 55 -3.78 0.85 20.05
N LYS A 56 -4.47 1.75 19.35
CA LYS A 56 -5.86 2.12 19.62
C LYS A 56 -6.83 0.94 19.45
N HIS A 57 -6.48 -0.03 18.59
CA HIS A 57 -7.23 -1.28 18.39
C HIS A 57 -6.77 -2.42 19.31
N GLY A 58 -5.89 -2.16 20.28
CA GLY A 58 -5.50 -3.09 21.34
C GLY A 58 -4.24 -3.93 21.04
N TRP A 59 -3.47 -3.59 20.00
CA TRP A 59 -2.22 -4.27 19.67
C TRP A 59 -1.02 -3.55 20.26
N SER A 60 -0.03 -4.31 20.74
CA SER A 60 1.33 -3.79 20.98
C SER A 60 2.11 -3.92 19.68
N THR A 61 2.38 -2.80 19.00
CA THR A 61 2.97 -2.81 17.66
C THR A 61 4.44 -2.45 17.68
N GLU A 62 5.25 -3.30 17.05
CA GLU A 62 6.65 -3.00 16.73
C GLU A 62 6.73 -2.64 15.24
N TYR A 63 7.17 -1.42 14.94
CA TYR A 63 7.26 -0.91 13.59
C TYR A 63 8.69 -0.97 13.05
N SER A 64 8.83 -1.37 11.78
CA SER A 64 10.09 -1.32 11.04
C SER A 64 9.93 -0.56 9.74
N ILE A 65 10.79 0.43 9.51
CA ILE A 65 10.82 1.21 8.27
C ILE A 65 11.93 0.64 7.38
N VAL A 66 11.57 0.20 6.19
CA VAL A 66 12.51 -0.39 5.24
C VAL A 66 12.77 0.60 4.10
N PRO A 67 14.00 1.07 3.92
CA PRO A 67 14.34 1.94 2.79
C PRO A 67 14.47 1.16 1.49
N GLY A 68 14.19 1.81 0.37
CA GLY A 68 14.55 1.35 -0.96
C GLY A 68 13.59 0.36 -1.60
N SER A 69 13.98 -0.91 -1.74
CA SER A 69 13.31 -1.89 -2.58
C SER A 69 12.24 -2.72 -1.84
N PRO A 70 11.14 -3.12 -2.51
CA PRO A 70 10.14 -4.03 -1.97
C PRO A 70 10.65 -5.43 -1.63
N VAL A 71 11.72 -5.91 -2.28
CA VAL A 71 12.22 -7.28 -2.09
C VAL A 71 12.69 -7.56 -0.66
N PRO A 72 13.52 -6.70 -0.02
CA PRO A 72 13.89 -6.89 1.39
C PRO A 72 12.70 -6.91 2.33
N LEU A 73 11.68 -6.08 2.08
CA LEU A 73 10.46 -6.05 2.89
C LEU A 73 9.69 -7.37 2.80
N LEU A 74 9.52 -7.90 1.59
CA LEU A 74 8.88 -9.20 1.38
C LEU A 74 9.66 -10.34 2.06
N ASN A 75 11.00 -10.31 1.98
CA ASN A 75 11.84 -11.30 2.64
C ASN A 75 11.68 -11.28 4.17
N GLN A 76 11.48 -10.12 4.79
CA GLN A 76 11.19 -10.04 6.23
C GLN A 76 9.89 -10.75 6.60
N LEU A 77 8.84 -10.61 5.78
CA LEU A 77 7.56 -11.29 6.01
C LEU A 77 7.68 -12.80 5.82
N THR A 78 8.29 -13.26 4.72
CA THR A 78 8.41 -14.69 4.42
C THR A 78 9.33 -15.42 5.38
N SER A 79 10.37 -14.74 5.91
CA SER A 79 11.25 -15.25 6.97
C SER A 79 10.67 -15.13 8.38
N LYS A 80 9.44 -14.62 8.53
CA LYS A 80 8.76 -14.40 9.82
C LYS A 80 9.48 -13.42 10.75
N ASN A 81 10.33 -12.54 10.22
CA ASN A 81 10.93 -11.46 10.99
C ASN A 81 9.90 -10.39 11.33
N VAL A 82 8.87 -10.25 10.49
CA VAL A 82 7.67 -9.43 10.71
C VAL A 82 6.42 -10.23 10.45
N ASP A 83 5.27 -9.77 10.93
CA ASP A 83 3.99 -10.46 10.87
C ASP A 83 3.08 -9.90 9.78
N ALA A 84 3.23 -8.61 9.47
CA ALA A 84 2.48 -7.90 8.44
C ALA A 84 3.36 -6.86 7.74
N ILE A 85 3.01 -6.55 6.49
CA ILE A 85 3.66 -5.51 5.68
C ILE A 85 2.65 -4.79 4.79
N ASP A 86 2.96 -3.56 4.37
CA ASP A 86 2.40 -3.01 3.15
C ASP A 86 3.24 -3.44 1.93
N MET A 87 2.59 -3.74 0.82
CA MET A 87 3.29 -4.26 -0.36
C MET A 87 2.55 -3.90 -1.64
N SER A 88 3.30 -3.75 -2.73
CA SER A 88 2.68 -3.62 -4.04
C SER A 88 1.92 -4.89 -4.44
N PHE A 89 0.70 -4.72 -4.93
CA PHE A 89 -0.25 -5.82 -5.16
C PHE A 89 0.25 -6.85 -6.17
N ALA A 90 0.86 -6.41 -7.28
CA ALA A 90 1.38 -7.35 -8.27
C ALA A 90 2.53 -8.19 -7.73
N LEU A 91 3.45 -7.62 -6.93
CA LEU A 91 4.52 -8.39 -6.28
C LEU A 91 3.97 -9.31 -5.19
N ALA A 92 2.92 -8.91 -4.47
CA ALA A 92 2.22 -9.78 -3.54
C ALA A 92 1.66 -11.03 -4.24
N ALA A 93 1.02 -10.84 -5.39
CA ALA A 93 0.51 -11.94 -6.21
C ALA A 93 1.63 -12.84 -6.72
N LYS A 94 2.74 -12.26 -7.18
CA LYS A 94 3.90 -13.05 -7.63
C LYS A 94 4.52 -13.85 -6.49
N ALA A 95 4.68 -13.25 -5.32
CA ALA A 95 5.20 -13.96 -4.14
C ALA A 95 4.28 -15.12 -3.72
N PHE A 96 2.96 -14.90 -3.74
CA PHE A 96 1.99 -15.96 -3.46
C PHE A 96 2.08 -17.10 -4.50
N GLU A 97 2.19 -16.76 -5.79
CA GLU A 97 2.40 -17.75 -6.86
C GLU A 97 3.66 -18.58 -6.64
N ASP A 98 4.72 -17.95 -6.14
CA ASP A 98 6.00 -18.60 -5.82
C ASP A 98 5.96 -19.38 -4.49
N GLY A 99 4.80 -19.49 -3.85
CA GLY A 99 4.58 -20.31 -2.66
C GLY A 99 4.74 -19.56 -1.33
N ALA A 100 4.84 -18.23 -1.32
CA ALA A 100 4.89 -17.48 -0.06
C ALA A 100 3.61 -17.68 0.76
N PRO A 101 3.71 -18.01 2.07
CA PRO A 101 2.57 -18.28 2.93
C PRO A 101 1.93 -16.99 3.43
N ILE A 102 1.29 -16.24 2.55
CA ILE A 102 0.74 -14.90 2.80
C ILE A 102 -0.71 -14.78 2.36
N LYS A 103 -1.43 -13.84 2.94
CA LYS A 103 -2.76 -13.40 2.51
C LYS A 103 -2.80 -11.89 2.34
N VAL A 104 -3.53 -11.43 1.33
CA VAL A 104 -3.95 -10.04 1.23
C VAL A 104 -5.14 -9.83 2.16
N THR A 105 -4.99 -8.96 3.15
CA THR A 105 -6.01 -8.71 4.18
C THR A 105 -6.73 -7.38 3.99
N GLY A 106 -6.17 -6.47 3.19
CA GLY A 106 -6.74 -5.16 2.92
C GLY A 106 -6.01 -4.44 1.78
N VAL A 107 -6.61 -3.39 1.25
CA VAL A 107 -5.99 -2.48 0.31
C VAL A 107 -5.63 -1.16 0.99
N ALA A 108 -4.57 -0.49 0.52
CA ALA A 108 -4.09 0.74 1.12
C ALA A 108 -4.12 1.93 0.15
N ALA A 109 -3.70 1.73 -1.10
CA ALA A 109 -3.67 2.81 -2.08
C ALA A 109 -3.84 2.30 -3.52
N ALA A 110 -4.39 3.17 -4.37
CA ALA A 110 -4.63 2.93 -5.78
C ALA A 110 -4.03 4.04 -6.64
N VAL A 111 -3.94 3.78 -7.95
CA VAL A 111 -3.52 4.69 -9.02
C VAL A 111 -2.12 5.27 -8.85
N LEU A 112 -1.22 4.51 -8.25
CA LEU A 112 0.19 4.87 -8.12
C LEU A 112 0.97 4.42 -9.34
N GLY A 113 1.06 5.23 -10.34
CA GLY A 113 1.90 4.97 -11.49
C GLY A 113 1.61 5.94 -12.60
N ALA A 114 2.65 6.37 -13.28
CA ALA A 114 2.49 7.27 -14.40
C ALA A 114 3.67 7.14 -15.39
N ILE A 115 3.40 7.55 -16.62
CA ILE A 115 4.40 7.88 -17.62
C ILE A 115 4.55 9.40 -17.62
N VAL A 116 5.74 9.87 -17.41
CA VAL A 116 6.08 11.31 -17.40
C VAL A 116 7.08 11.57 -18.50
N ALA A 117 6.74 12.45 -19.44
CA ALA A 117 7.60 12.85 -20.54
C ALA A 117 8.41 14.09 -20.19
N ARG A 118 9.62 14.20 -20.74
CA ARG A 118 10.45 15.41 -20.64
C ARG A 118 9.82 16.54 -21.47
N PRO A 119 9.73 17.77 -20.95
CA PRO A 119 9.31 18.91 -21.73
C PRO A 119 10.16 19.09 -22.99
N GLY A 120 9.53 19.36 -24.12
CA GLY A 120 10.23 19.54 -25.38
C GLY A 120 10.74 18.28 -26.08
N ALA A 121 10.47 17.08 -25.55
CA ALA A 121 10.84 15.81 -26.20
C ALA A 121 10.00 15.47 -27.44
N GLY A 122 9.00 16.27 -27.78
CA GLY A 122 8.10 15.99 -28.89
C GLY A 122 7.17 14.79 -28.67
N ILE A 123 6.85 14.49 -27.39
CA ILE A 123 5.96 13.43 -26.96
C ILE A 123 4.68 14.06 -26.41
N SER A 124 3.54 13.78 -27.04
CA SER A 124 2.24 14.33 -26.68
C SER A 124 1.19 13.27 -26.33
N LYS A 125 1.43 12.03 -26.74
CA LYS A 125 0.54 10.87 -26.49
C LYS A 125 1.37 9.61 -26.27
N VAL A 126 0.74 8.59 -25.69
CA VAL A 126 1.42 7.33 -25.28
C VAL A 126 2.11 6.65 -26.47
N GLU A 127 1.50 6.70 -27.67
CA GLU A 127 2.04 6.08 -28.87
C GLU A 127 3.33 6.75 -29.39
N ASP A 128 3.60 8.00 -29.01
CA ASP A 128 4.84 8.73 -29.38
C ASP A 128 6.08 8.18 -28.63
N LEU A 129 5.86 7.29 -27.66
CA LEU A 129 6.96 6.60 -26.95
C LEU A 129 7.68 5.56 -27.79
N LYS A 130 7.07 5.10 -28.91
CA LYS A 130 7.73 4.11 -29.79
C LYS A 130 9.09 4.60 -30.26
N GLY A 131 10.13 3.78 -30.07
CA GLY A 131 11.51 4.11 -30.39
C GLY A 131 12.20 5.11 -29.45
N ARG A 132 11.51 5.67 -28.47
CA ARG A 132 12.05 6.63 -27.51
C ARG A 132 12.82 5.96 -26.37
N LYS A 133 13.73 6.72 -25.74
CA LYS A 133 14.43 6.30 -24.53
C LYS A 133 13.53 6.51 -23.30
N VAL A 134 13.21 5.44 -22.60
CA VAL A 134 12.32 5.47 -21.43
C VAL A 134 13.03 4.86 -20.23
N ALA A 135 13.23 5.61 -19.15
CA ALA A 135 13.82 5.05 -17.94
C ALA A 135 12.73 4.43 -17.06
N ALA A 136 13.06 3.27 -16.49
CA ALA A 136 12.20 2.54 -15.57
C ALA A 136 13.01 1.68 -14.59
N VAL A 137 12.47 1.42 -13.40
CA VAL A 137 12.95 0.35 -12.53
C VAL A 137 12.26 -0.94 -12.96
N VAL A 138 12.91 -1.66 -13.85
CA VAL A 138 12.41 -2.93 -14.40
C VAL A 138 12.31 -3.97 -13.27
N GLY A 139 11.22 -4.76 -13.24
CA GLY A 139 10.96 -5.73 -12.16
C GLY A 139 10.06 -5.21 -11.04
N THR A 140 9.64 -3.94 -11.10
CA THR A 140 8.64 -3.38 -10.18
C THR A 140 7.21 -3.57 -10.68
N SER A 141 6.26 -3.61 -9.76
CA SER A 141 4.82 -3.65 -10.09
C SER A 141 4.41 -2.50 -11.00
N THR A 142 4.93 -1.29 -10.77
CA THR A 142 4.62 -0.11 -11.59
C THR A 142 5.00 -0.34 -13.04
N PHE A 143 6.21 -0.85 -13.30
CA PHE A 143 6.64 -1.12 -14.67
C PHE A 143 5.76 -2.18 -15.33
N PHE A 144 5.49 -3.30 -14.63
CA PHE A 144 4.65 -4.38 -15.17
C PHE A 144 3.22 -3.95 -15.42
N ASP A 145 2.58 -3.28 -14.47
CA ASP A 145 1.21 -2.79 -14.61
C ASP A 145 1.09 -1.80 -15.77
N ILE A 146 1.98 -0.81 -15.85
CA ILE A 146 1.95 0.19 -16.93
C ILE A 146 2.24 -0.46 -18.28
N ARG A 147 3.20 -1.38 -18.35
CA ARG A 147 3.48 -2.14 -19.57
C ARG A 147 2.27 -2.96 -20.03
N ALA A 148 1.65 -3.72 -19.12
CA ALA A 148 0.49 -4.55 -19.42
C ALA A 148 -0.70 -3.70 -19.89
N LEU A 149 -0.98 -2.60 -19.19
CA LEU A 149 -2.05 -1.68 -19.54
C LEU A 149 -1.80 -0.96 -20.87
N THR A 150 -0.54 -0.60 -21.15
CA THR A 150 -0.16 0.00 -22.45
C THR A 150 -0.32 -0.99 -23.59
N LEU A 151 0.13 -2.22 -23.40
CA LEU A 151 -0.01 -3.26 -24.42
C LEU A 151 -1.48 -3.58 -24.68
N LYS A 152 -2.30 -3.71 -23.65
CA LYS A 152 -3.74 -3.97 -23.77
C LYS A 152 -4.50 -2.79 -24.37
N GLY A 153 -4.21 -1.57 -23.95
CA GLY A 153 -4.97 -0.38 -24.34
C GLY A 153 -4.52 0.30 -25.63
N TYR A 154 -3.24 0.18 -25.99
CA TYR A 154 -2.63 0.89 -27.13
C TYR A 154 -1.96 -0.05 -28.13
N GLY A 155 -1.88 -1.34 -27.86
CA GLY A 155 -1.37 -2.34 -28.80
C GLY A 155 0.14 -2.30 -29.01
N PHE A 156 0.94 -1.71 -28.09
CA PHE A 156 2.40 -1.80 -28.16
C PHE A 156 3.03 -2.10 -26.81
N ASP A 157 4.18 -2.78 -26.84
CA ASP A 157 4.90 -3.24 -25.67
C ASP A 157 6.02 -2.25 -25.32
N LEU A 158 5.88 -1.53 -24.22
CA LEU A 158 6.89 -0.60 -23.74
C LEU A 158 8.31 -1.21 -23.69
N GLN A 159 8.42 -2.49 -23.31
CA GLN A 159 9.73 -3.15 -23.21
C GLN A 159 10.36 -3.48 -24.58
N LYS A 160 9.53 -3.75 -25.59
CA LYS A 160 10.01 -4.16 -26.94
C LYS A 160 10.07 -2.99 -27.89
N ASP A 161 9.14 -2.06 -27.78
CA ASP A 161 8.92 -1.00 -28.76
C ASP A 161 9.54 0.34 -28.33
N THR A 162 10.17 0.40 -27.15
CA THR A 162 10.95 1.54 -26.67
C THR A 162 12.39 1.13 -26.34
N GLN A 163 13.25 2.11 -26.11
CA GLN A 163 14.61 1.88 -25.61
C GLN A 163 14.61 2.00 -24.08
N ILE A 164 14.39 0.88 -23.38
CA ILE A 164 14.37 0.90 -21.92
C ILE A 164 15.76 1.14 -21.35
N VAL A 165 15.90 2.20 -20.57
CA VAL A 165 17.05 2.50 -19.73
C VAL A 165 16.72 2.05 -18.30
N THR A 166 17.37 0.97 -17.86
CA THR A 166 17.12 0.42 -16.52
C THR A 166 17.74 1.31 -15.46
N ALA A 167 16.91 1.85 -14.58
CA ALA A 167 17.33 2.56 -13.37
C ALA A 167 17.32 1.62 -12.17
N THR A 168 18.13 1.92 -11.15
CA THR A 168 18.18 1.14 -9.91
C THR A 168 17.19 1.66 -8.86
N ALA A 169 16.91 2.95 -8.90
CA ALA A 169 16.02 3.64 -7.96
C ALA A 169 15.33 4.86 -8.62
N PRO A 170 14.24 5.38 -8.04
CA PRO A 170 13.54 6.54 -8.56
C PRO A 170 14.42 7.79 -8.76
N PRO A 171 15.36 8.15 -7.86
CA PRO A 171 16.22 9.31 -8.07
C PRO A 171 17.08 9.23 -9.34
N ASP A 172 17.48 8.02 -9.75
CA ASP A 172 18.23 7.82 -10.99
C ASP A 172 17.40 8.22 -12.21
N MET A 173 16.11 7.81 -12.23
CA MET A 173 15.18 8.18 -13.31
C MET A 173 15.00 9.70 -13.41
N VAL A 174 14.84 10.36 -12.27
CA VAL A 174 14.69 11.83 -12.21
C VAL A 174 15.96 12.51 -12.78
N THR A 175 17.12 12.01 -12.40
CA THR A 175 18.42 12.51 -12.90
C THR A 175 18.56 12.34 -14.41
N LEU A 176 18.25 11.14 -14.93
CA LEU A 176 18.31 10.85 -16.37
C LEU A 176 17.36 11.76 -17.18
N LEU A 177 16.13 11.94 -16.66
CA LEU A 177 15.15 12.82 -17.30
C LEU A 177 15.62 14.28 -17.32
N GLY A 178 16.09 14.78 -16.18
CA GLY A 178 16.57 16.16 -16.04
C GLY A 178 17.79 16.48 -16.90
N LYS A 179 18.67 15.51 -17.13
CA LYS A 179 19.83 15.66 -18.06
C LYS A 179 19.44 15.53 -19.53
N GLY A 180 18.24 15.03 -19.84
CA GLY A 180 17.83 14.73 -21.21
C GLY A 180 18.40 13.44 -21.78
N ASP A 181 18.96 12.57 -20.94
CA ASP A 181 19.49 11.25 -21.33
C ASP A 181 18.36 10.29 -21.72
N VAL A 182 17.14 10.56 -21.21
CA VAL A 182 15.91 9.86 -21.58
C VAL A 182 14.78 10.85 -21.93
N ASP A 183 13.84 10.40 -22.74
CA ASP A 183 12.70 11.19 -23.19
C ASP A 183 11.50 11.11 -22.22
N ALA A 184 11.40 10.00 -21.49
CA ALA A 184 10.33 9.77 -20.52
C ALA A 184 10.79 8.85 -19.39
N ILE A 185 10.02 8.83 -18.31
CA ILE A 185 10.18 7.89 -17.20
C ILE A 185 8.86 7.17 -16.90
N ILE A 186 8.96 5.94 -16.40
CA ILE A 186 7.86 5.18 -15.81
C ILE A 186 8.14 5.07 -14.33
N ALA A 187 7.36 5.77 -13.52
CA ALA A 187 7.56 5.83 -12.08
C ALA A 187 6.22 5.92 -11.34
N TRP A 188 6.29 6.04 -10.03
CA TRP A 188 5.11 6.11 -9.15
C TRP A 188 5.11 7.38 -8.30
N GLN A 189 3.94 7.71 -7.77
CA GLN A 189 3.77 8.78 -6.80
C GLN A 189 4.47 8.43 -5.48
N PRO A 190 5.00 9.43 -4.79
CA PRO A 190 4.98 10.87 -5.09
C PRO A 190 6.13 11.35 -5.99
N ILE A 191 6.99 10.47 -6.53
CA ILE A 191 8.14 10.85 -7.36
C ILE A 191 7.71 11.53 -8.66
N THR A 192 6.69 11.00 -9.33
CA THR A 192 6.16 11.62 -10.57
C THR A 192 5.57 13.00 -10.32
N ASP A 193 4.90 13.19 -9.16
CA ASP A 193 4.38 14.49 -8.76
C ASP A 193 5.50 15.49 -8.51
N GLN A 194 6.60 15.05 -7.86
CA GLN A 194 7.79 15.88 -7.66
C GLN A 194 8.38 16.36 -8.99
N VAL A 195 8.54 15.46 -9.95
CA VAL A 195 9.09 15.78 -11.28
C VAL A 195 8.23 16.81 -12.02
N VAL A 196 6.90 16.61 -11.97
CA VAL A 196 5.94 17.52 -12.63
C VAL A 196 5.87 18.86 -11.89
N LEU A 197 5.80 18.86 -10.57
CA LEU A 197 5.74 20.08 -9.75
C LEU A 197 6.99 20.96 -9.92
N ARG A 198 8.14 20.35 -10.16
CA ARG A 198 9.41 21.05 -10.43
C ARG A 198 9.59 21.45 -11.90
N GLY A 199 8.60 21.22 -12.76
CA GLY A 199 8.67 21.54 -14.19
C GLY A 199 9.64 20.69 -14.99
N GLN A 200 10.14 19.59 -14.43
CA GLN A 200 11.10 18.68 -15.07
C GLN A 200 10.41 17.65 -15.98
N GLY A 201 9.08 17.51 -15.86
CA GLY A 201 8.31 16.59 -16.67
C GLY A 201 6.86 17.02 -16.80
N VAL A 202 6.14 16.40 -17.72
CA VAL A 202 4.70 16.50 -17.92
C VAL A 202 4.08 15.12 -17.89
N TYR A 203 2.91 14.97 -17.25
CA TYR A 203 2.18 13.71 -17.31
C TYR A 203 1.77 13.40 -18.74
N LEU A 204 2.20 12.26 -19.24
CA LEU A 204 1.75 11.72 -20.53
C LEU A 204 0.52 10.82 -20.32
N ALA A 205 0.57 9.96 -19.31
CA ALA A 205 -0.54 9.13 -18.87
C ALA A 205 -0.39 8.72 -17.41
N LYS A 206 -1.45 8.79 -16.64
CA LYS A 206 -1.55 8.21 -15.30
C LYS A 206 -2.06 6.77 -15.39
N GLN A 207 -1.76 5.93 -14.42
CA GLN A 207 -2.21 4.53 -14.39
C GLN A 207 -3.74 4.41 -14.54
N ILE A 208 -4.51 5.36 -14.00
CA ILE A 208 -5.96 5.37 -14.13
C ILE A 208 -6.42 5.56 -15.58
N ASP A 209 -5.72 6.38 -16.37
CA ASP A 209 -6.07 6.62 -17.77
C ASP A 209 -5.76 5.38 -18.61
N LEU A 210 -4.60 4.75 -18.36
CA LEU A 210 -4.22 3.48 -18.98
C LEU A 210 -5.22 2.37 -18.61
N TRP A 211 -5.64 2.30 -17.33
CA TRP A 211 -6.62 1.34 -16.85
C TRP A 211 -7.97 1.49 -17.56
N ARG A 212 -8.48 2.70 -17.60
CA ARG A 212 -9.76 2.99 -18.32
C ARG A 212 -9.68 2.61 -19.78
N LYS A 213 -8.58 2.94 -20.45
CA LYS A 213 -8.33 2.59 -21.85
C LYS A 213 -8.26 1.08 -22.06
N ALA A 214 -7.51 0.36 -21.19
CA ALA A 214 -7.29 -1.07 -21.33
C ALA A 214 -8.50 -1.93 -20.97
N THR A 215 -9.34 -1.48 -20.04
CA THR A 215 -10.46 -2.28 -19.50
C THR A 215 -11.83 -1.82 -19.96
N ALA A 216 -11.95 -0.63 -20.56
CA ALA A 216 -13.21 0.05 -20.86
C ALA A 216 -14.13 0.22 -19.62
N ARG A 217 -13.55 0.18 -18.40
CA ARG A 217 -14.29 0.35 -17.15
C ARG A 217 -14.24 1.81 -16.71
N PRO A 218 -15.38 2.51 -16.62
CA PRO A 218 -15.41 3.89 -16.15
C PRO A 218 -15.21 4.00 -14.64
N THR A 219 -15.56 2.94 -13.91
CA THR A 219 -15.44 2.83 -12.44
C THR A 219 -14.38 1.80 -12.05
N GLY A 220 -13.98 1.83 -10.78
CA GLY A 220 -12.92 0.99 -10.26
C GLY A 220 -11.53 1.62 -10.45
N PHE A 221 -10.63 1.26 -9.55
CA PHE A 221 -9.27 1.78 -9.52
C PHE A 221 -8.28 0.63 -9.46
N PRO A 222 -7.21 0.63 -10.31
CA PRO A 222 -6.14 -0.33 -10.16
C PRO A 222 -5.46 -0.11 -8.81
N VAL A 223 -5.49 -1.14 -7.97
CA VAL A 223 -4.83 -1.11 -6.66
C VAL A 223 -3.34 -1.26 -6.86
N HIS A 224 -2.58 -0.46 -6.13
CA HIS A 224 -1.13 -0.58 -6.14
C HIS A 224 -0.59 -1.13 -4.82
N VAL A 225 -1.12 -0.69 -3.68
CA VAL A 225 -0.64 -1.11 -2.36
C VAL A 225 -1.73 -1.86 -1.60
N CYS A 226 -1.35 -2.99 -1.02
CA CYS A 226 -2.17 -3.82 -0.16
C CYS A 226 -1.42 -4.20 1.12
N TYR A 227 -2.15 -4.66 2.14
CA TYR A 227 -1.57 -5.27 3.33
C TYR A 227 -1.47 -6.77 3.19
N LEU A 228 -0.30 -7.29 3.50
CA LEU A 228 -0.03 -8.72 3.58
C LEU A 228 0.18 -9.13 5.03
N VAL A 229 -0.40 -10.25 5.40
CA VAL A 229 -0.17 -10.90 6.69
C VAL A 229 0.31 -12.33 6.47
N HIS A 230 1.32 -12.76 7.23
CA HIS A 230 1.81 -14.13 7.19
C HIS A 230 0.75 -15.11 7.70
N ASN A 231 0.51 -16.21 6.97
CA ASN A 231 -0.56 -17.17 7.26
C ASN A 231 -0.54 -17.72 8.68
N GLU A 232 0.65 -18.02 9.22
CA GLU A 232 0.78 -18.56 10.58
C GLU A 232 0.37 -17.53 11.64
N PHE A 233 0.75 -16.26 11.45
CA PHE A 233 0.37 -15.19 12.36
C PHE A 233 -1.14 -14.93 12.27
N LEU A 234 -1.68 -14.87 11.06
CA LEU A 234 -3.11 -14.68 10.80
C LEU A 234 -3.95 -15.79 11.42
N GLY A 235 -3.50 -17.06 11.30
CA GLY A 235 -4.20 -18.19 11.92
C GLY A 235 -4.25 -18.15 13.44
N LYS A 236 -3.19 -17.63 14.08
CA LYS A 236 -3.13 -17.44 15.54
C LYS A 236 -3.84 -16.16 16.02
N ASN A 237 -3.94 -15.17 15.17
CA ASN A 237 -4.41 -13.82 15.49
C ASN A 237 -5.39 -13.31 14.42
N PRO A 238 -6.53 -13.94 14.20
CA PRO A 238 -7.42 -13.59 13.07
C PRO A 238 -7.98 -12.16 13.14
N ALA A 239 -8.06 -11.56 14.33
CA ALA A 239 -8.50 -10.18 14.50
C ALA A 239 -7.59 -9.15 13.81
N ILE A 240 -6.31 -9.50 13.52
CA ILE A 240 -5.37 -8.55 12.90
C ILE A 240 -5.85 -8.05 11.54
N ALA A 241 -6.50 -8.90 10.76
CA ALA A 241 -7.00 -8.51 9.44
C ALA A 241 -8.02 -7.36 9.53
N LYS A 242 -8.97 -7.48 10.45
CA LYS A 242 -9.96 -6.42 10.71
C LYS A 242 -9.30 -5.18 11.29
N ASP A 243 -8.50 -5.35 12.34
CA ASP A 243 -7.93 -4.22 13.08
C ASP A 243 -6.93 -3.40 12.24
N LEU A 244 -6.17 -4.05 11.34
CA LEU A 244 -5.29 -3.37 10.40
C LEU A 244 -6.09 -2.55 9.37
N ASN A 245 -7.23 -3.08 8.92
CA ASN A 245 -8.12 -2.33 8.02
C ASN A 245 -8.81 -1.15 8.73
N GLU A 246 -9.20 -1.29 9.99
CA GLU A 246 -9.74 -0.16 10.78
C GLU A 246 -8.64 0.88 11.04
N ALA A 247 -7.41 0.47 11.38
CA ALA A 247 -6.28 1.38 11.52
C ALA A 247 -5.96 2.12 10.21
N GLN A 248 -6.05 1.43 9.07
CA GLN A 248 -5.90 2.07 7.76
C GLN A 248 -7.02 3.07 7.49
N LYS A 249 -8.26 2.73 7.83
CA LYS A 249 -9.41 3.64 7.71
C LYS A 249 -9.21 4.90 8.56
N ASP A 250 -8.79 4.74 9.81
CA ASP A 250 -8.49 5.86 10.71
C ASP A 250 -7.35 6.75 10.14
N ALA A 251 -6.32 6.12 9.56
CA ALA A 251 -5.23 6.87 8.92
C ALA A 251 -5.70 7.64 7.69
N VAL A 252 -6.56 7.06 6.87
CA VAL A 252 -7.19 7.72 5.71
C VAL A 252 -8.08 8.87 6.16
N GLU A 253 -8.82 8.71 7.25
CA GLU A 253 -9.61 9.79 7.85
C GLU A 253 -8.71 10.95 8.33
N ILE A 254 -7.62 10.65 9.05
CA ILE A 254 -6.64 11.67 9.47
C ILE A 254 -6.09 12.39 8.24
N TRP A 255 -5.76 11.66 7.18
CA TRP A 255 -5.24 12.23 5.95
C TRP A 255 -6.17 13.30 5.36
N TYR A 256 -7.47 13.01 5.27
CA TYR A 256 -8.42 13.95 4.66
C TYR A 256 -8.94 15.01 5.64
N SER A 257 -9.06 14.71 6.93
CA SER A 257 -9.59 15.64 7.94
C SER A 257 -8.51 16.54 8.58
N LYS A 258 -7.24 16.07 8.64
CA LYS A 258 -6.10 16.75 9.24
C LYS A 258 -4.89 16.77 8.31
N PRO A 259 -5.02 17.31 7.08
CA PRO A 259 -4.02 17.16 6.03
C PRO A 259 -2.63 17.71 6.40
N ASP A 260 -2.56 18.80 7.17
CA ASP A 260 -1.25 19.34 7.58
C ASP A 260 -0.51 18.41 8.53
N ARG A 261 -1.23 17.74 9.45
CA ARG A 261 -0.65 16.73 10.35
C ARG A 261 -0.19 15.50 9.56
N ALA A 262 -1.01 15.03 8.64
CA ALA A 262 -0.66 13.90 7.79
C ALA A 262 0.59 14.18 6.94
N VAL A 263 0.66 15.37 6.34
CA VAL A 263 1.85 15.83 5.57
C VAL A 263 3.10 15.88 6.44
N GLU A 264 2.99 16.43 7.65
CA GLU A 264 4.11 16.49 8.60
C GLU A 264 4.65 15.08 8.90
N ILE A 265 3.75 14.14 9.23
CA ILE A 265 4.12 12.74 9.52
C ILE A 265 4.82 12.08 8.33
N VAL A 266 4.21 12.17 7.15
CA VAL A 266 4.76 11.51 5.96
C VAL A 266 6.08 12.16 5.54
N ALA A 267 6.21 13.48 5.62
CA ALA A 267 7.45 14.20 5.35
C ALA A 267 8.57 13.82 6.33
N ASP A 268 8.25 13.68 7.63
CA ASP A 268 9.22 13.25 8.64
C ASP A 268 9.75 11.84 8.35
N VAL A 269 8.87 10.91 7.98
CA VAL A 269 9.27 9.53 7.68
C VAL A 269 10.00 9.43 6.35
N THR A 270 9.46 10.00 5.29
CA THR A 270 9.95 9.80 3.90
C THR A 270 11.06 10.75 3.50
N LYS A 271 11.21 11.87 4.18
CA LYS A 271 12.09 13.01 3.83
C LYS A 271 11.73 13.67 2.50
N LEU A 272 10.52 13.45 2.01
CA LEU A 272 9.99 14.11 0.82
C LEU A 272 9.50 15.52 1.16
N PRO A 273 9.57 16.48 0.22
CA PRO A 273 9.06 17.83 0.41
C PRO A 273 7.56 17.84 0.69
N PRO A 274 7.07 18.62 1.67
CA PRO A 274 5.66 18.66 2.03
C PRO A 274 4.71 19.03 0.90
N ASP A 275 5.12 19.92 -0.01
CA ASP A 275 4.36 20.33 -1.19
C ASP A 275 4.12 19.16 -2.16
N VAL A 276 5.12 18.31 -2.35
CA VAL A 276 5.02 17.09 -3.17
C VAL A 276 4.02 16.11 -2.55
N ILE A 277 4.11 15.90 -1.24
CA ILE A 277 3.19 15.00 -0.53
C ILE A 277 1.75 15.50 -0.63
N LYS A 278 1.52 16.81 -0.48
CA LYS A 278 0.18 17.41 -0.63
C LYS A 278 -0.42 17.15 -2.00
N VAL A 279 0.36 17.29 -3.07
CA VAL A 279 -0.09 17.02 -4.44
C VAL A 279 -0.38 15.54 -4.62
N ALA A 280 0.55 14.67 -4.23
CA ALA A 280 0.42 13.23 -4.41
C ALA A 280 -0.92 12.71 -3.87
N TYR A 281 -1.23 12.99 -2.64
CA TYR A 281 -2.38 12.38 -1.97
C TYR A 281 -3.71 13.11 -2.20
N ARG A 282 -3.69 14.38 -2.59
CA ARG A 282 -4.91 15.10 -2.94
C ARG A 282 -5.37 14.86 -4.37
N GLU A 283 -4.43 14.74 -5.30
CA GLU A 283 -4.73 14.83 -6.73
C GLU A 283 -4.44 13.55 -7.50
N THR A 284 -3.45 12.76 -7.07
CA THR A 284 -2.93 11.68 -7.90
C THR A 284 -3.02 10.30 -7.27
N VAL A 285 -2.98 10.18 -5.96
CA VAL A 285 -3.13 8.92 -5.24
C VAL A 285 -4.52 8.81 -4.64
N LYS A 286 -5.13 7.64 -4.71
CA LYS A 286 -6.36 7.35 -3.99
C LYS A 286 -6.07 6.44 -2.81
N MET A 287 -6.26 6.95 -1.60
CA MET A 287 -6.19 6.15 -0.38
C MET A 287 -7.42 5.24 -0.28
N LEU A 288 -7.18 3.98 0.05
CA LEU A 288 -8.17 2.93 0.18
C LEU A 288 -8.05 2.25 1.54
N TYR A 289 -9.07 1.49 1.91
CA TYR A 289 -9.06 0.60 3.09
C TYR A 289 -10.04 -0.56 2.89
N GLY A 290 -9.80 -1.64 3.63
CA GLY A 290 -10.67 -2.83 3.59
C GLY A 290 -10.53 -3.66 2.33
N LEU A 291 -11.45 -4.61 2.15
CA LEU A 291 -11.59 -5.45 0.96
C LEU A 291 -13.09 -5.55 0.58
N PRO A 292 -13.74 -4.44 0.19
CA PRO A 292 -15.12 -4.49 -0.30
C PRO A 292 -15.19 -5.31 -1.61
N GLU A 293 -16.33 -5.94 -1.88
CA GLU A 293 -16.50 -6.86 -3.04
C GLU A 293 -16.13 -6.21 -4.37
N GLU A 294 -16.58 -4.98 -4.61
CA GLU A 294 -16.25 -4.23 -5.82
C GLU A 294 -14.73 -4.07 -6.01
N GLN A 295 -14.01 -3.88 -4.91
CA GLN A 295 -12.56 -3.76 -4.96
C GLN A 295 -11.90 -5.11 -5.24
N VAL A 296 -12.41 -6.20 -4.64
CA VAL A 296 -11.95 -7.56 -4.93
C VAL A 296 -12.15 -7.92 -6.40
N ASP A 297 -13.28 -7.56 -6.98
CA ASP A 297 -13.54 -7.76 -8.41
C ASP A 297 -12.55 -6.99 -9.30
N THR A 298 -12.21 -5.77 -8.90
CA THR A 298 -11.20 -4.96 -9.61
C THR A 298 -9.81 -5.61 -9.51
N LEU A 299 -9.43 -6.11 -8.33
CA LEU A 299 -8.17 -6.83 -8.10
C LEU A 299 -8.10 -8.11 -8.95
N ILE A 300 -9.19 -8.87 -9.06
CA ILE A 300 -9.24 -10.07 -9.90
C ILE A 300 -9.01 -9.72 -11.38
N VAL A 301 -9.61 -8.63 -11.87
CA VAL A 301 -9.36 -8.16 -13.24
C VAL A 301 -7.89 -7.77 -13.44
N GLN A 302 -7.29 -7.09 -12.46
CA GLN A 302 -5.87 -6.71 -12.50
C GLN A 302 -4.95 -7.95 -12.55
N LEU A 303 -5.24 -8.98 -11.74
CA LEU A 303 -4.51 -10.25 -11.75
C LEU A 303 -4.61 -10.98 -13.10
N LYS A 304 -5.80 -11.00 -13.70
CA LYS A 304 -6.00 -11.59 -15.05
C LYS A 304 -5.20 -10.85 -16.12
N ILE A 305 -5.16 -9.51 -16.07
CA ILE A 305 -4.32 -8.73 -16.98
C ILE A 305 -2.85 -9.05 -16.76
N ASN A 306 -2.39 -9.13 -15.52
CA ASN A 306 -1.01 -9.47 -15.21
C ASN A 306 -0.63 -10.88 -15.67
N LYS A 307 -1.56 -11.83 -15.65
CA LYS A 307 -1.37 -13.16 -16.25
C LYS A 307 -1.36 -13.11 -17.78
N GLU A 308 -2.34 -12.44 -18.39
CA GLU A 308 -2.47 -12.30 -19.86
C GLU A 308 -1.17 -11.78 -20.49
N TYR A 309 -0.49 -10.85 -19.80
CA TYR A 309 0.73 -10.23 -20.28
C TYR A 309 2.03 -10.78 -19.65
N GLY A 310 1.94 -11.94 -19.00
CA GLY A 310 3.09 -12.81 -18.67
C GLY A 310 3.84 -12.44 -17.39
N PHE A 311 3.30 -11.58 -16.54
CA PHE A 311 3.88 -11.31 -15.22
C PHE A 311 3.54 -12.44 -14.23
N LEU A 312 2.30 -12.91 -14.22
CA LEU A 312 1.83 -14.05 -13.48
C LEU A 312 1.67 -15.25 -14.43
N LYS A 313 1.86 -16.48 -13.92
CA LYS A 313 1.84 -17.70 -14.74
C LYS A 313 0.87 -18.77 -14.25
N SER A 314 0.58 -18.80 -12.96
CA SER A 314 -0.26 -19.84 -12.35
C SER A 314 -1.70 -19.79 -12.83
N ASP A 315 -2.32 -20.97 -12.98
CA ASP A 315 -3.73 -21.11 -13.36
C ASP A 315 -4.71 -20.69 -12.27
N ILE A 316 -4.23 -20.45 -11.05
CA ILE A 316 -5.07 -19.88 -9.99
C ILE A 316 -5.67 -18.54 -10.42
N TRP A 317 -4.94 -17.74 -11.20
CA TRP A 317 -5.37 -16.42 -11.64
C TRP A 317 -6.52 -16.41 -12.66
N ASP A 318 -6.86 -17.58 -13.22
CA ASP A 318 -8.03 -17.77 -14.08
C ASP A 318 -9.30 -18.08 -13.28
N ASN A 319 -9.15 -18.48 -12.01
CA ASN A 319 -10.26 -18.92 -11.17
C ASN A 319 -10.57 -17.91 -10.05
N PRO A 320 -11.59 -17.04 -10.22
CA PRO A 320 -11.95 -16.04 -9.22
C PRO A 320 -12.26 -16.60 -7.82
N ASP A 321 -12.88 -17.78 -7.74
CA ASP A 321 -13.26 -18.37 -6.46
C ASP A 321 -12.03 -18.88 -5.71
N ARG A 322 -11.07 -19.46 -6.42
CA ARG A 322 -9.78 -19.84 -5.82
C ARG A 322 -9.00 -18.60 -5.37
N ILE A 323 -8.95 -17.54 -6.16
CA ILE A 323 -8.31 -16.28 -5.77
C ILE A 323 -8.92 -15.77 -4.48
N ARG A 324 -10.26 -15.71 -4.40
CA ARG A 324 -10.97 -15.25 -3.19
C ARG A 324 -10.64 -16.08 -1.97
N LYS A 325 -10.58 -17.39 -2.10
CA LYS A 325 -10.36 -18.32 -1.00
C LYS A 325 -8.89 -18.43 -0.59
N GLU A 326 -7.99 -18.47 -1.58
CA GLU A 326 -6.60 -18.85 -1.35
C GLU A 326 -5.68 -17.63 -1.19
N PHE A 327 -5.95 -16.51 -1.86
CA PHE A 327 -5.09 -15.32 -1.86
C PHE A 327 -5.61 -14.20 -0.95
N PHE A 328 -6.92 -13.99 -0.89
CA PHE A 328 -7.50 -12.99 0.00
C PHE A 328 -7.90 -13.57 1.36
N HIS A 329 -7.91 -12.71 2.37
CA HIS A 329 -8.56 -12.97 3.66
C HIS A 329 -9.47 -11.78 4.00
N ARG A 330 -10.75 -12.05 4.02
CA ARG A 330 -11.78 -11.05 4.37
C ARG A 330 -12.19 -11.28 5.83
N ALA A 331 -12.07 -10.23 6.66
CA ALA A 331 -12.45 -10.24 8.07
C ALA A 331 -13.95 -9.99 8.24
#